data_2d1f6443dc92d3660dc8349f9fdcb697
#
_entry.id   2d1f6443dc92d3660dc8349f9fdcb697
#
_cell.length_a   1.000
_cell.length_b   1.000
_cell.length_c   1.000
_cell.angle_alpha   90.00
_cell.angle_beta   90.00
_cell.angle_gamma   90.00
#
_symmetry.space_group_name_H-M   'P 1'
#
loop_
_entity.id
_entity.type
_entity.pdbx_description
1 polymer ?
#
loop_
_entity_poly.entity_id
_entity_poly.type
_entity_poly.pdbx_seq_one_letter_code
_entity_poly.pdbx_strand_id
1 'polypeptide(L)'
;MVKEYKKLLVISNSRSGSTNKLCAEALADIKNSNDFNIITYSKDSLRANAQDVINIDAIILGSSENFGYMSGAMKVFLENIYYEVIERKRGLPFGIIIKAGTSGIGAYNGIKKITDAMGWREALEPLIVVGKITEIHLKEARLFGQTLAAGLDLGIY
;
A
#
# COMPACT_ATOMS: atom_id res chain seq x y z
N MET A 1 20.34 3.26 -23.79
CA MET A 1 20.16 2.91 -22.37
C MET A 1 18.91 2.10 -22.19
N VAL A 2 18.98 1.02 -21.45
CA VAL A 2 17.78 0.26 -21.08
C VAL A 2 17.04 1.06 -20.01
N LYS A 3 15.76 1.34 -20.23
CA LYS A 3 14.91 2.04 -19.27
C LYS A 3 14.66 1.13 -18.08
N GLU A 4 15.16 1.48 -16.92
CA GLU A 4 14.92 0.71 -15.70
C GLU A 4 13.56 1.08 -15.13
N TYR A 5 12.68 0.07 -15.00
CA TYR A 5 11.36 0.24 -14.42
C TYR A 5 11.39 -0.13 -12.94
N LYS A 6 10.85 0.74 -12.10
CA LYS A 6 10.59 0.44 -10.69
C LYS A 6 9.29 -0.35 -10.54
N LYS A 7 9.19 -1.11 -9.48
CA LYS A 7 8.04 -2.00 -9.22
C LYS A 7 7.29 -1.55 -7.99
N LEU A 8 6.02 -1.24 -8.16
CA LEU A 8 5.08 -0.87 -7.10
C LEU A 8 4.06 -1.98 -6.89
N LEU A 9 4.02 -2.54 -5.69
CA LEU A 9 3.06 -3.57 -5.30
C LEU A 9 1.95 -2.97 -4.43
N VAL A 10 0.71 -3.34 -4.69
CA VAL A 10 -0.42 -3.09 -3.79
C VAL A 10 -0.88 -4.41 -3.18
N ILE A 11 -0.93 -4.44 -1.86
CA ILE A 11 -1.49 -5.54 -1.08
C ILE A 11 -2.76 -5.05 -0.40
N SER A 12 -3.87 -5.71 -0.66
CA SER A 12 -5.14 -5.39 0.00
C SER A 12 -6.04 -6.62 0.08
N ASN A 13 -7.02 -6.54 0.97
CA ASN A 13 -8.13 -7.48 1.05
C ASN A 13 -9.35 -6.73 1.58
N SER A 14 -10.52 -7.02 1.03
CA SER A 14 -11.73 -6.28 1.37
C SER A 14 -12.96 -7.18 1.22
N ARG A 15 -13.76 -7.30 2.27
CA ARG A 15 -15.01 -8.06 2.23
C ARG A 15 -16.06 -7.36 1.36
N SER A 16 -16.21 -6.04 1.51
CA SER A 16 -17.20 -5.24 0.77
C SER A 16 -16.70 -4.74 -0.58
N GLY A 17 -15.40 -4.88 -0.87
CA GLY A 17 -14.75 -4.31 -2.03
C GLY A 17 -14.30 -2.85 -1.88
N SER A 18 -14.65 -2.16 -0.80
CA SER A 18 -14.37 -0.74 -0.62
C SER A 18 -12.88 -0.41 -0.54
N THR A 19 -12.12 -1.15 0.25
CA THR A 19 -10.67 -0.97 0.35
C THR A 19 -9.99 -1.28 -0.98
N ASN A 20 -10.37 -2.38 -1.63
CA ASN A 20 -9.84 -2.76 -2.93
C ASN A 20 -10.13 -1.70 -4.01
N LYS A 21 -11.29 -1.04 -3.95
CA LYS A 21 -11.64 0.05 -4.85
C LYS A 21 -10.69 1.25 -4.70
N LEU A 22 -10.43 1.68 -3.47
CA LEU A 22 -9.47 2.76 -3.20
C LEU A 22 -8.06 2.40 -3.68
N CYS A 23 -7.62 1.17 -3.43
CA CYS A 23 -6.30 0.69 -3.88
C CYS A 23 -6.20 0.60 -5.40
N ALA A 24 -7.25 0.17 -6.08
CA ALA A 24 -7.30 0.15 -7.55
C ALA A 24 -7.24 1.58 -8.14
N GLU A 25 -7.95 2.53 -7.54
CA GLU A 25 -7.90 3.95 -7.93
C GLU A 25 -6.48 4.53 -7.75
N ALA A 26 -5.77 4.16 -6.70
CA ALA A 26 -4.39 4.61 -6.50
C ALA A 26 -3.45 4.19 -7.64
N LEU A 27 -3.74 3.10 -8.34
CA LEU A 27 -2.95 2.62 -9.46
C LEU A 27 -3.48 3.07 -10.84
N ALA A 28 -4.71 3.58 -10.92
CA ALA A 28 -5.41 3.78 -12.19
C ALA A 28 -4.63 4.66 -13.18
N ASP A 29 -4.17 5.82 -12.73
CA ASP A 29 -3.44 6.76 -13.58
C ASP A 29 -2.00 6.30 -13.88
N ILE A 30 -1.38 5.56 -12.97
CA ILE A 30 -0.04 5.01 -13.17
C ILE A 30 -0.06 3.95 -14.30
N LYS A 31 -1.07 3.09 -14.29
CA LYS A 31 -1.23 2.03 -15.30
C LYS A 31 -1.53 2.56 -16.69
N ASN A 32 -2.24 3.69 -16.76
CA ASN A 32 -2.79 4.22 -18.01
C ASN A 32 -1.94 5.36 -18.61
N SER A 33 -0.88 5.77 -17.94
CA SER A 33 0.02 6.81 -18.42
C SER A 33 1.41 6.29 -18.72
N ASN A 34 2.12 6.99 -19.61
CA ASN A 34 3.54 6.79 -19.85
C ASN A 34 4.40 7.77 -19.03
N ASP A 35 3.80 8.45 -18.06
CA ASP A 35 4.47 9.50 -17.29
C ASP A 35 5.44 8.95 -16.25
N PHE A 36 5.25 7.69 -15.85
CA PHE A 36 6.07 7.03 -14.85
C PHE A 36 6.76 5.78 -15.41
N ASN A 37 8.01 5.56 -15.02
CA ASN A 37 8.73 4.32 -15.28
C ASN A 37 8.42 3.28 -14.20
N ILE A 38 7.14 3.03 -13.97
CA ILE A 38 6.64 2.17 -12.90
C ILE A 38 5.82 1.01 -13.48
N ILE A 39 6.15 -0.20 -13.06
CA ILE A 39 5.31 -1.38 -13.27
C ILE A 39 4.54 -1.63 -11.98
N THR A 40 3.23 -1.77 -12.09
CA THR A 40 2.35 -1.97 -10.94
C THR A 40 1.85 -3.40 -10.84
N TYR A 41 1.78 -3.89 -9.61
CA TYR A 41 1.23 -5.20 -9.26
C TYR A 41 0.19 -5.04 -8.16
N SER A 42 -0.82 -5.89 -8.18
CA SER A 42 -1.82 -5.99 -7.12
C SER A 42 -1.99 -7.44 -6.70
N LYS A 43 -2.04 -7.69 -5.39
CA LYS A 43 -2.25 -9.03 -4.85
C LYS A 43 -3.10 -9.00 -3.60
N ASP A 44 -3.91 -10.02 -3.43
CA ASP A 44 -4.70 -10.21 -2.21
C ASP A 44 -3.78 -10.55 -1.02
N SER A 45 -4.05 -9.95 0.14
CA SER A 45 -3.25 -10.13 1.36
C SER A 45 -3.12 -11.60 1.79
N LEU A 46 -4.15 -12.40 1.56
CA LEU A 46 -4.13 -13.82 1.93
C LEU A 46 -3.34 -14.71 0.95
N ARG A 47 -3.00 -14.18 -0.22
CA ARG A 47 -2.27 -14.90 -1.28
C ARG A 47 -0.84 -14.39 -1.46
N ALA A 48 -0.53 -13.22 -0.95
CA ALA A 48 0.80 -12.63 -1.05
C ALA A 48 1.77 -13.30 -0.07
N ASN A 49 3.05 -13.31 -0.45
CA ASN A 49 4.12 -13.90 0.33
C ASN A 49 5.39 -13.04 0.29
N ALA A 50 6.43 -13.47 0.99
CA ALA A 50 7.69 -12.73 1.08
C ALA A 50 8.37 -12.50 -0.29
N GLN A 51 8.27 -13.45 -1.22
CA GLN A 51 8.88 -13.31 -2.55
C GLN A 51 8.25 -12.16 -3.35
N ASP A 52 6.94 -11.92 -3.16
CA ASP A 52 6.28 -10.78 -3.79
C ASP A 52 6.87 -9.45 -3.30
N VAL A 53 7.29 -9.39 -2.05
CA VAL A 53 7.85 -8.17 -1.42
C VAL A 53 9.35 -7.98 -1.70
N ILE A 54 10.10 -9.07 -1.78
CA ILE A 54 11.56 -9.00 -2.00
C ILE A 54 11.89 -8.36 -3.35
N ASN A 55 11.04 -8.55 -4.34
CA ASN A 55 11.29 -8.15 -5.72
C ASN A 55 10.71 -6.78 -6.12
N ILE A 56 10.25 -5.97 -5.17
CA ILE A 56 9.62 -4.67 -5.44
C ILE A 56 10.43 -3.50 -4.88
N ASP A 57 10.10 -2.30 -5.35
CA ASP A 57 10.77 -1.04 -4.94
C ASP A 57 9.90 -0.19 -4.03
N ALA A 58 8.59 -0.38 -4.01
CA ALA A 58 7.66 0.26 -3.08
C ALA A 58 6.39 -0.58 -2.91
N ILE A 59 5.68 -0.37 -1.80
CA ILE A 59 4.44 -1.09 -1.49
C ILE A 59 3.35 -0.15 -0.96
N ILE A 60 2.10 -0.39 -1.37
CA ILE A 60 0.91 0.19 -0.76
C ILE A 60 0.19 -0.91 0.02
N LEU A 61 -0.09 -0.64 1.28
CA LEU A 61 -0.82 -1.54 2.18
C LEU A 61 -2.24 -1.01 2.36
N GLY A 62 -3.21 -1.71 1.79
CA GLY A 62 -4.63 -1.39 1.88
C GLY A 62 -5.34 -2.26 2.92
N SER A 63 -5.97 -1.65 3.92
CA SER A 63 -6.71 -2.37 4.94
C SER A 63 -8.03 -1.68 5.29
N SER A 64 -9.05 -2.48 5.62
CA SER A 64 -10.17 -1.97 6.38
C SER A 64 -9.81 -1.90 7.87
N GLU A 65 -10.44 -0.98 8.60
CA GLU A 65 -10.42 -1.01 10.05
C GLU A 65 -11.57 -1.90 10.55
N ASN A 66 -11.22 -2.98 11.21
CA ASN A 66 -12.17 -3.92 11.83
C ASN A 66 -11.90 -3.97 13.32
N PHE A 67 -12.92 -3.66 14.13
CA PHE A 67 -12.80 -3.64 15.60
C PHE A 67 -11.64 -2.76 16.10
N GLY A 68 -11.45 -1.59 15.49
CA GLY A 68 -10.40 -0.65 15.89
C GLY A 68 -8.97 -1.10 15.55
N TYR A 69 -8.81 -2.04 14.61
CA TYR A 69 -7.53 -2.60 14.22
C TYR A 69 -7.49 -2.90 12.72
N MET A 70 -6.32 -3.24 12.17
CA MET A 70 -6.24 -3.66 10.77
C MET A 70 -7.07 -4.93 10.51
N SER A 71 -7.39 -5.20 9.25
CA SER A 71 -8.06 -6.45 8.88
C SER A 71 -7.22 -7.67 9.25
N GLY A 72 -7.88 -8.77 9.58
CA GLY A 72 -7.18 -10.03 9.86
C GLY A 72 -6.31 -10.49 8.69
N ALA A 73 -6.77 -10.28 7.47
CA ALA A 73 -6.01 -10.60 6.26
C ALA A 73 -4.69 -9.81 6.16
N MET A 74 -4.70 -8.50 6.48
CA MET A 74 -3.49 -7.70 6.50
C MET A 74 -2.54 -8.16 7.62
N LYS A 75 -3.08 -8.47 8.80
CA LYS A 75 -2.27 -8.97 9.91
C LYS A 75 -1.58 -10.29 9.57
N VAL A 76 -2.31 -11.23 8.97
CA VAL A 76 -1.75 -12.52 8.49
C VAL A 76 -0.63 -12.28 7.48
N PHE A 77 -0.85 -11.40 6.51
CA PHE A 77 0.18 -11.06 5.52
C PHE A 77 1.46 -10.53 6.19
N LEU A 78 1.33 -9.53 7.04
CA LEU A 78 2.49 -8.90 7.70
C LEU A 78 3.25 -9.88 8.60
N GLU A 79 2.55 -10.74 9.34
CA GLU A 79 3.19 -11.78 10.17
C GLU A 79 3.92 -12.82 9.32
N ASN A 80 3.31 -13.25 8.22
CA ASN A 80 3.89 -14.30 7.37
C ASN A 80 5.17 -13.84 6.65
N ILE A 81 5.28 -12.55 6.31
CA ILE A 81 6.47 -12.04 5.60
C ILE A 81 7.58 -11.57 6.54
N TYR A 82 7.27 -11.28 7.82
CA TYR A 82 8.11 -10.51 8.74
C TYR A 82 9.57 -10.99 8.76
N TYR A 83 9.80 -12.24 9.11
CA TYR A 83 11.16 -12.76 9.28
C TYR A 83 11.95 -12.90 7.98
N GLU A 84 11.27 -13.10 6.87
CA GLU A 84 11.95 -13.22 5.57
C GLU A 84 12.34 -11.87 4.97
N VAL A 85 11.60 -10.80 5.27
CA VAL A 85 11.83 -9.48 4.67
C VAL A 85 12.64 -8.54 5.56
N ILE A 86 12.68 -8.76 6.87
CA ILE A 86 13.30 -7.83 7.83
C ILE A 86 14.77 -7.52 7.50
N GLU A 87 15.54 -8.49 7.04
CA GLU A 87 16.94 -8.32 6.66
C GLU A 87 17.14 -7.89 5.21
N ARG A 88 16.15 -8.14 4.35
CA ARG A 88 16.28 -7.99 2.90
C ARG A 88 15.68 -6.70 2.36
N LYS A 89 14.70 -6.12 3.05
CA LYS A 89 13.91 -4.96 2.57
C LYS A 89 13.88 -3.82 3.59
N ARG A 90 14.93 -3.63 4.34
CA ARG A 90 15.06 -2.42 5.18
C ARG A 90 15.01 -1.17 4.30
N GLY A 91 14.27 -0.17 4.78
CA GLY A 91 14.07 1.08 4.04
C GLY A 91 13.08 1.00 2.88
N LEU A 92 12.33 -0.12 2.71
CA LEU A 92 11.32 -0.22 1.68
C LEU A 92 10.30 0.93 1.82
N PRO A 93 10.14 1.80 0.81
CA PRO A 93 9.12 2.84 0.84
C PRO A 93 7.73 2.24 0.84
N PHE A 94 6.86 2.72 1.73
CA PHE A 94 5.48 2.27 1.76
C PHE A 94 4.49 3.41 1.96
N GLY A 95 3.24 3.16 1.53
CA GLY A 95 2.08 3.98 1.83
C GLY A 95 0.94 3.12 2.38
N ILE A 96 0.03 3.74 3.13
CA ILE A 96 -1.10 3.06 3.78
C ILE A 96 -2.42 3.68 3.31
N ILE A 97 -3.36 2.84 2.87
CA ILE A 97 -4.73 3.22 2.55
C ILE A 97 -5.67 2.47 3.50
N ILE A 98 -6.46 3.21 4.27
CA ILE A 98 -7.41 2.64 5.23
C ILE A 98 -8.83 3.03 4.85
N LYS A 99 -9.73 2.06 4.84
CA LYS A 99 -11.17 2.29 4.80
C LYS A 99 -11.77 1.96 6.17
N ALA A 100 -12.37 2.94 6.81
CA ALA A 100 -12.90 2.82 8.17
C ALA A 100 -14.36 3.23 8.28
N GLY A 101 -15.03 2.72 9.30
CA GLY A 101 -16.37 3.17 9.70
C GLY A 101 -16.34 4.36 10.66
N THR A 102 -15.29 4.47 11.46
CA THR A 102 -15.17 5.52 12.49
C THR A 102 -13.92 6.38 12.34
N SER A 103 -12.74 5.90 12.68
CA SER A 103 -11.53 6.72 12.66
C SER A 103 -10.40 6.23 11.76
N GLY A 104 -10.22 4.92 11.66
CA GLY A 104 -9.11 4.31 10.92
C GLY A 104 -7.76 4.35 11.64
N ILE A 105 -7.65 5.06 12.75
CA ILE A 105 -6.39 5.26 13.47
C ILE A 105 -5.85 3.96 14.06
N GLY A 106 -6.72 3.09 14.56
CA GLY A 106 -6.29 1.81 15.12
C GLY A 106 -5.68 0.89 14.06
N ALA A 107 -6.25 0.86 12.87
CA ALA A 107 -5.70 0.11 11.73
C ALA A 107 -4.34 0.69 11.30
N TYR A 108 -4.25 2.00 11.14
CA TYR A 108 -3.01 2.68 10.81
C TYR A 108 -1.91 2.37 11.83
N ASN A 109 -2.17 2.59 13.11
CA ASN A 109 -1.19 2.36 14.17
C ASN A 109 -0.73 0.90 14.23
N GLY A 110 -1.63 -0.04 14.01
CA GLY A 110 -1.29 -1.46 13.97
C GLY A 110 -0.32 -1.81 12.83
N ILE A 111 -0.61 -1.33 11.61
CA ILE A 111 0.26 -1.53 10.45
C ILE A 111 1.60 -0.82 10.66
N LYS A 112 1.56 0.44 11.08
CA LYS A 112 2.75 1.26 11.32
C LYS A 112 3.73 0.61 12.31
N LYS A 113 3.21 0.05 13.39
CA LYS A 113 4.03 -0.65 14.39
C LYS A 113 4.83 -1.81 13.79
N ILE A 114 4.23 -2.57 12.88
CA ILE A 114 4.90 -3.71 12.25
C ILE A 114 5.88 -3.25 11.16
N THR A 115 5.49 -2.28 10.34
CA THR A 115 6.37 -1.74 9.29
C THR A 115 7.58 -1.02 9.88
N ASP A 116 7.43 -0.32 11.00
CA ASP A 116 8.55 0.26 11.75
C ASP A 116 9.51 -0.81 12.27
N ALA A 117 8.97 -1.91 12.81
CA ALA A 117 9.79 -3.04 13.24
C ALA A 117 10.55 -3.70 12.09
N MET A 118 9.98 -3.73 10.89
CA MET A 118 10.68 -4.17 9.67
C MET A 118 11.69 -3.15 9.13
N GLY A 119 11.75 -1.95 9.70
CA GLY A 119 12.63 -0.88 9.23
C GLY A 119 12.20 -0.27 7.88
N TRP A 120 10.91 -0.37 7.54
CA TRP A 120 10.37 0.24 6.33
C TRP A 120 10.19 1.74 6.50
N ARG A 121 10.18 2.47 5.38
CA ARG A 121 10.09 3.93 5.35
C ARG A 121 8.72 4.38 4.88
N GLU A 122 7.97 5.03 5.76
CA GLU A 122 6.70 5.65 5.38
C GLU A 122 6.96 6.82 4.42
N ALA A 123 6.47 6.69 3.20
CA ALA A 123 6.74 7.65 2.13
C ALA A 123 5.74 8.81 2.11
N LEU A 124 4.50 8.55 2.53
CA LEU A 124 3.38 9.50 2.52
C LEU A 124 2.56 9.39 3.79
N GLU A 125 1.90 10.48 4.17
CA GLU A 125 0.81 10.42 5.14
C GLU A 125 -0.25 9.40 4.71
N PRO A 126 -0.84 8.63 5.63
CA PRO A 126 -1.84 7.63 5.27
C PRO A 126 -3.09 8.27 4.66
N LEU A 127 -3.66 7.63 3.66
CA LEU A 127 -5.00 7.95 3.18
C LEU A 127 -6.02 7.17 4.01
N ILE A 128 -6.76 7.88 4.86
CA ILE A 128 -7.83 7.30 5.68
C ILE A 128 -9.17 7.81 5.21
N VAL A 129 -10.01 6.92 4.69
CA VAL A 129 -11.37 7.23 4.24
C VAL A 129 -12.37 6.69 5.24
N VAL A 130 -13.08 7.58 5.91
CA VAL A 130 -14.11 7.25 6.90
C VAL A 130 -15.49 7.35 6.27
N GLY A 131 -16.33 6.36 6.53
CA GLY A 131 -17.71 6.32 6.03
C GLY A 131 -17.79 5.97 4.54
N LYS A 132 -18.79 6.52 3.84
CA LYS A 132 -19.04 6.21 2.44
C LYS A 132 -17.97 6.80 1.52
N ILE A 133 -17.51 6.01 0.56
CA ILE A 133 -16.59 6.50 -0.47
C ILE A 133 -17.33 7.45 -1.41
N THR A 134 -16.72 8.61 -1.67
CA THR A 134 -17.21 9.63 -2.61
C THR A 134 -16.22 9.84 -3.74
N GLU A 135 -16.59 10.63 -4.76
CA GLU A 135 -15.68 11.01 -5.85
C GLU A 135 -14.43 11.76 -5.37
N ILE A 136 -14.55 12.52 -4.28
CA ILE A 136 -13.40 13.21 -3.66
C ILE A 136 -12.39 12.17 -3.16
N HIS A 137 -12.85 11.16 -2.45
CA HIS A 137 -11.98 10.09 -1.95
C HIS A 137 -11.31 9.30 -3.07
N LEU A 138 -11.99 9.08 -4.19
CA LEU A 138 -11.39 8.42 -5.37
C LEU A 138 -10.28 9.29 -5.99
N LYS A 139 -10.49 10.61 -6.06
CA LYS A 139 -9.45 11.56 -6.52
C LYS A 139 -8.26 11.59 -5.57
N GLU A 140 -8.50 11.58 -4.27
CA GLU A 140 -7.45 11.51 -3.24
C GLU A 140 -6.64 10.21 -3.37
N ALA A 141 -7.30 9.08 -3.64
CA ALA A 141 -6.63 7.81 -3.86
C ALA A 141 -5.73 7.85 -5.12
N ARG A 142 -6.22 8.42 -6.22
CA ARG A 142 -5.40 8.60 -7.43
C ARG A 142 -4.18 9.49 -7.16
N LEU A 143 -4.38 10.62 -6.50
CA LEU A 143 -3.29 11.53 -6.11
C LEU A 143 -2.26 10.84 -5.20
N PHE A 144 -2.74 10.05 -4.25
CA PHE A 144 -1.88 9.26 -3.37
C PHE A 144 -0.95 8.33 -4.16
N GLY A 145 -1.51 7.57 -5.09
CA GLY A 145 -0.73 6.68 -5.95
C GLY A 145 0.25 7.41 -6.86
N GLN A 146 -0.19 8.49 -7.51
CA GLN A 146 0.67 9.33 -8.36
C GLN A 146 1.83 9.94 -7.58
N THR A 147 1.59 10.41 -6.37
CA THR A 147 2.63 11.01 -5.52
C THR A 147 3.68 9.98 -5.13
N LEU A 148 3.25 8.78 -4.74
CA LEU A 148 4.17 7.68 -4.43
C LEU A 148 4.98 7.26 -5.68
N ALA A 149 4.32 7.12 -6.82
CA ALA A 149 4.96 6.76 -8.08
C ALA A 149 5.98 7.81 -8.52
N ALA A 150 5.63 9.09 -8.45
CA ALA A 150 6.54 10.18 -8.80
C ALA A 150 7.79 10.20 -7.91
N GLY A 151 7.62 10.08 -6.59
CA GLY A 151 8.74 10.02 -5.66
C GLY A 151 9.65 8.80 -5.89
N LEU A 152 9.05 7.66 -6.22
CA LEU A 152 9.78 6.44 -6.55
C LEU A 152 10.55 6.59 -7.87
N ASP A 153 9.92 7.11 -8.92
CA ASP A 153 10.54 7.31 -10.24
C ASP A 153 11.70 8.33 -10.19
N LEU A 154 11.55 9.36 -9.37
CA LEU A 154 12.57 10.39 -9.15
C LEU A 154 13.67 9.98 -8.15
N GLY A 155 13.56 8.83 -7.52
CA GLY A 155 14.53 8.36 -6.52
C GLY A 155 14.55 9.17 -5.22
N ILE A 156 13.39 9.72 -4.81
CA ILE A 156 13.24 10.48 -3.56
C ILE A 156 13.19 9.54 -2.34
N TYR A 157 12.73 8.33 -2.52
CA TYR A 157 12.57 7.32 -1.48
C TYR A 157 13.69 6.27 -1.50
#